data_67b588f17bd172af1ace10924e16543c
#
_entry.id   67b588f17bd172af1ace10924e16543c
#
_cell.length_a   1.000
_cell.length_b   1.000
_cell.length_c   1.000
_cell.angle_alpha   90.00
_cell.angle_beta   90.00
_cell.angle_gamma   90.00
#
_symmetry.space_group_name_H-M   'P 1'
#
loop_
_entity.id
_entity.type
_entity.pdbx_description
1 polymer ?
#
loop_
_entity_poly.entity_id
_entity_poly.type
_entity_poly.pdbx_seq_one_letter_code
_entity_poly.pdbx_strand_id
1 'polypeptide(L)' 'MRMDCRSFEELPAMLTAEELAGALGISRAGAYALIHSKGFPTLRIGKRLIVPKEKLSAWIDRNTSGAE' A
#
# COMPACT_ATOMS: atom_id res chain seq x y z
N MET A 1 -12.91 8.78 13.52
CA MET A 1 -12.86 8.48 13.27
C MET A 1 -12.55 7.58 13.02
N ARG A 2 -12.39 7.22 12.64
CA ARG A 2 -12.00 6.37 12.53
C ARG A 2 -11.84 5.84 11.42
N MET A 3 -10.94 5.74 10.79
CA MET A 3 -10.71 5.26 9.78
C MET A 3 -10.58 4.05 9.90
N ASP A 4 -10.59 3.45 9.77
CA ASP A 4 -10.59 2.35 10.19
C ASP A 4 -10.41 1.26 9.30
N CYS A 5 -10.46 0.16 9.58
CA CYS A 5 -10.32 -0.96 8.78
C CYS A 5 -11.24 -1.01 7.67
N ARG A 6 -12.38 -0.38 7.82
CA ARG A 6 -13.31 -0.38 6.84
C ARG A 6 -12.80 0.31 5.65
N SER A 7 -12.04 1.36 5.79
CA SER A 7 -11.47 2.06 4.68
C SER A 7 -10.60 1.18 3.85
N PHE A 8 -9.78 0.38 4.49
CA PHE A 8 -8.88 -0.50 3.76
C PHE A 8 -9.68 -1.51 2.94
N GLU A 9 -10.71 -2.05 3.53
CA GLU A 9 -11.50 -3.04 2.83
C GLU A 9 -12.25 -2.50 1.64
N GLU A 10 -12.53 -1.22 1.66
CA GLU A 10 -13.25 -0.60 0.57
C GLU A 10 -12.35 -0.20 -0.58
N LEU A 11 -11.04 -0.35 -0.41
CA LEU A 11 -10.13 -0.01 -1.47
C LEU A 11 -10.24 -1.00 -2.62
N PRO A 12 -9.94 -0.57 -3.83
CA PRO A 12 -9.96 -1.49 -4.96
C PRO A 12 -8.87 -2.54 -4.81
N ALA A 13 -9.00 -3.61 -5.55
CA ALA A 13 -8.04 -4.69 -5.47
C ALA A 13 -6.64 -4.25 -5.88
N MET A 14 -6.56 -3.29 -6.78
CA MET A 14 -5.28 -2.76 -7.25
C MET A 14 -5.21 -1.30 -6.93
N LEU A 15 -4.11 -0.87 -6.33
CA LEU A 15 -3.96 0.49 -5.89
C LEU A 15 -2.93 1.24 -6.70
N THR A 16 -3.23 2.49 -7.02
CA THR A 16 -2.24 3.36 -7.62
C THR A 16 -1.42 3.96 -6.49
N ALA A 17 -0.36 4.67 -6.85
CA ALA A 17 0.47 5.30 -5.84
C ALA A 17 -0.33 6.30 -5.00
N GLU A 18 -1.25 7.02 -5.65
CA GLU A 18 -2.05 7.98 -4.91
C GLU A 18 -3.00 7.30 -3.95
N GLU A 19 -3.59 6.20 -4.39
CA GLU A 19 -4.49 5.46 -3.52
C GLU A 19 -3.71 4.83 -2.37
N LEU A 20 -2.51 4.38 -2.65
CA LEU A 20 -1.67 3.81 -1.61
C LEU A 20 -1.34 4.88 -0.56
N ALA A 21 -1.00 6.07 -1.00
CA ALA A 21 -0.69 7.15 -0.09
C ALA A 21 -1.87 7.45 0.82
N GLY A 22 -3.06 7.50 0.23
CA GLY A 22 -4.25 7.74 1.03
C GLY A 22 -4.54 6.64 2.01
N ALA A 23 -4.34 5.40 1.58
CA ALA A 23 -4.62 4.26 2.44
C ALA A 23 -3.67 4.21 3.63
N LEU A 24 -2.43 4.58 3.41
CA LEU A 24 -1.44 4.51 4.48
C LEU A 24 -1.31 5.82 5.24
N GLY A 25 -1.97 6.86 4.78
CA GLY A 25 -1.90 8.14 5.46
C GLY A 25 -0.55 8.80 5.33
N ILE A 26 0.13 8.60 4.19
CA ILE A 26 1.43 9.19 3.98
C ILE A 26 1.41 10.08 2.75
N SER A 27 2.46 10.82 2.53
CA SER A 27 2.53 11.70 1.40
C SER A 27 2.72 10.89 0.13
N ARG A 28 2.46 11.54 -1.00
CA ARG A 28 2.65 10.90 -2.27
C ARG A 28 4.12 10.51 -2.46
N ALA A 29 5.01 11.39 -2.04
CA ALA A 29 6.43 11.10 -2.14
C ALA A 29 6.79 9.87 -1.31
N GLY A 30 6.19 9.74 -0.14
CA GLY A 30 6.42 8.57 0.70
C GLY A 30 5.93 7.30 0.04
N ALA A 31 4.77 7.39 -0.62
CA ALA A 31 4.23 6.23 -1.31
C ALA A 31 5.15 5.80 -2.46
N TYR A 32 5.67 6.76 -3.22
CA TYR A 32 6.57 6.42 -4.30
C TYR A 32 7.87 5.82 -3.77
N ALA A 33 8.34 6.32 -2.63
CA ALA A 33 9.54 5.76 -2.03
C ALA A 33 9.31 4.31 -1.64
N LEU A 34 8.14 4.01 -1.10
CA LEU A 34 7.81 2.65 -0.74
C LEU A 34 7.73 1.76 -1.97
N ILE A 35 7.08 2.24 -3.00
CA ILE A 35 6.90 1.46 -4.21
C ILE A 35 8.25 1.07 -4.81
N HIS A 36 9.23 1.94 -4.70
CA HIS A 36 10.55 1.63 -5.24
C HIS A 36 11.46 0.94 -4.24
N SER A 37 10.99 0.69 -3.04
CA SER A 37 11.85 0.04 -2.07
C SER A 37 11.89 -1.45 -2.35
N LYS A 38 12.99 -2.07 -1.93
CA LYS A 38 13.16 -3.46 -2.14
C LYS A 38 12.18 -4.28 -1.33
N GLY A 39 11.59 -5.26 -1.92
CA GLY A 39 10.68 -6.13 -1.18
C GLY A 39 9.25 -5.66 -1.07
N PHE A 40 8.96 -4.47 -1.53
CA PHE A 40 7.60 -4.00 -1.48
C PHE A 40 6.81 -4.59 -2.65
N PRO A 41 5.59 -5.08 -2.42
CA PRO A 41 4.81 -5.71 -3.48
C PRO A 41 4.30 -4.70 -4.50
N THR A 42 4.95 -4.62 -5.62
CA THR A 42 4.57 -3.71 -6.68
C THR A 42 4.50 -4.45 -8.00
N LEU A 43 3.45 -4.20 -8.74
CA LEU A 43 3.28 -4.79 -10.05
C LEU A 43 3.43 -3.70 -11.08
N ARG A 44 4.29 -3.93 -12.06
CA ARG A 44 4.48 -2.95 -13.10
C ARG A 44 3.72 -3.37 -14.36
N ILE A 45 2.84 -2.52 -14.83
CA ILE A 45 2.10 -2.79 -16.04
C ILE A 45 2.35 -1.60 -16.97
N GLY A 46 3.15 -1.81 -17.98
CA GLY A 46 3.52 -0.74 -18.87
C GLY A 46 4.26 0.33 -18.09
N LYS A 47 3.73 1.52 -18.06
CA LYS A 47 4.34 2.60 -17.32
C LYS A 47 3.71 2.80 -15.96
N ARG A 48 2.76 1.96 -15.61
CA ARG A 48 2.07 2.13 -14.35
C ARG A 48 2.62 1.22 -13.30
N LEU A 49 2.67 1.74 -12.08
CA LEU A 49 3.07 0.96 -10.93
C LEU A 49 1.82 0.78 -10.09
N ILE A 50 1.47 -0.46 -9.82
CA ILE A 50 0.25 -0.79 -9.13
C ILE A 50 0.56 -1.72 -7.97
N VAL A 51 -0.14 -1.54 -6.86
CA VAL A 51 0.09 -2.35 -5.67
C VAL A 51 -1.15 -3.19 -5.41
N PRO A 52 -1.05 -4.51 -5.51
CA PRO A 52 -2.20 -5.36 -5.21
C PRO A 52 -2.53 -5.26 -3.73
N LYS A 53 -3.79 -5.04 -3.43
CA LYS A 53 -4.22 -4.85 -2.05
C LYS A 53 -3.90 -6.06 -1.17
N GLU A 54 -4.10 -7.24 -1.70
CA GLU A 54 -3.84 -8.43 -0.91
C GLU A 54 -2.37 -8.56 -0.57
N LYS A 55 -1.50 -8.23 -1.51
CA LYS A 55 -0.08 -8.30 -1.24
C LYS A 55 0.35 -7.21 -0.28
N LEU A 56 -0.29 -6.06 -0.38
CA LEU A 56 -0.01 -4.99 0.54
C LEU A 56 -0.36 -5.41 1.96
N SER A 57 -1.48 -6.06 2.12
CA SER A 57 -1.91 -6.51 3.43
C SER A 57 -0.89 -7.48 4.03
N ALA A 58 -0.41 -8.40 3.22
CA ALA A 58 0.59 -9.36 3.69
C ALA A 58 1.90 -8.66 4.04
N TRP A 59 2.27 -7.64 3.25
CA TRP A 59 3.49 -6.90 3.52
C TRP A 59 3.38 -6.16 4.84
N ILE A 60 2.22 -5.56 5.10
CA ILE A 60 2.00 -4.86 6.34
C ILE A 60 2.11 -5.82 7.51
N ASP A 61 1.48 -6.97 7.39
CA ASP A 61 1.54 -7.96 8.46
C ASP A 61 2.96 -8.37 8.75
N ARG A 62 3.74 -8.61 7.72
CA ARG A 62 5.11 -9.02 7.90
C ARG A 62 5.96 -7.95 8.53
N ASN A 63 5.69 -6.70 8.23
CA ASN A 63 6.52 -5.61 8.70
C ASN A 63 6.07 -5.02 10.01
N THR A 64 4.94 -5.46 10.54
CA THR A 64 4.47 -4.96 11.82
C THR A 64 4.46 -6.02 12.89
N SER A 65 4.76 -7.23 12.54
CA SER A 65 4.62 -8.32 13.51
C SER A 65 5.51 -8.15 14.72
N GLY A 66 6.62 -7.52 14.58
CA GLY A 66 7.49 -7.39 15.72
C GLY A 66 7.21 -6.20 16.55
N ALA A 67 6.31 -5.42 16.12
CA ALA A 67 6.02 -4.23 16.84
C ALA A 67 5.37 -4.45 18.13
N GLU A 68 5.09 -5.15 18.51
CA GLU A 68 4.58 -5.16 19.63
C GLU A 68 4.86 -5.24 20.35
#